data_5556a12f3782a57a19f73024cfb538e1
#
_entry.id   5556a12f3782a57a19f73024cfb538e1
#
_cell.length_a   1.000
_cell.length_b   1.000
_cell.length_c   1.000
_cell.angle_alpha   90.00
_cell.angle_beta   90.00
_cell.angle_gamma   90.00
#
_symmetry.space_group_name_H-M   'P 1'
#
loop_
_entity.id
_entity.type
_entity.pdbx_description
1 polymer ?
#
loop_
_entity_poly.entity_id
_entity_poly.type
_entity_poly.pdbx_seq_one_letter_code
_entity_poly.pdbx_strand_id
1 'polypeptide(L)'
;FHTTANTWAAGNFLATANQVNALDSTANTFKIALVQLEAGSSATEFEHRQYGTELSLCQRYYEKSYPSAIVPGVAAFHTGFVSTTSASVGSAATQASGTRFTVPKRAAPTAVIYNAVTGATPAAYRVSDGANVTVTAYHLNETSIGYLDVPSSANGYYWHFTASAEL
;
A
#
# COMPACT_ATOMS: atom_id res chain seq x y z
N PHE A 1 13.78 -38.45 12.48
CA PHE A 1 15.25 -38.27 12.32
C PHE A 1 15.70 -37.04 13.12
N HIS A 2 15.97 -37.19 14.41
CA HIS A 2 16.53 -36.15 15.26
C HIS A 2 17.68 -36.71 16.10
N THR A 3 18.58 -35.82 16.51
CA THR A 3 19.75 -36.11 17.33
C THR A 3 19.68 -35.41 18.69
N THR A 4 20.62 -35.73 19.57
CA THR A 4 20.76 -35.10 20.89
C THR A 4 21.15 -33.63 20.72
N ALA A 5 20.50 -32.74 21.47
CA ALA A 5 20.83 -31.30 21.46
C ALA A 5 22.28 -31.05 21.94
N ASN A 6 22.92 -30.02 21.37
CA ASN A 6 24.28 -29.59 21.71
C ASN A 6 25.39 -30.64 21.47
N THR A 7 25.13 -31.63 20.63
CA THR A 7 26.11 -32.66 20.29
C THR A 7 26.29 -32.72 18.77
N TRP A 8 27.55 -32.70 18.30
CA TRP A 8 27.86 -32.98 16.90
C TRP A 8 27.59 -34.45 16.61
N ALA A 9 26.79 -34.75 15.62
CA ALA A 9 26.50 -36.11 15.16
C ALA A 9 26.61 -36.20 13.65
N ALA A 10 27.25 -37.26 13.16
CA ALA A 10 27.31 -37.58 11.73
C ALA A 10 26.01 -38.27 11.30
N GLY A 11 25.40 -37.84 10.20
CA GLY A 11 24.19 -38.45 9.66
C GLY A 11 23.18 -37.44 9.11
N ASN A 12 22.09 -37.93 8.54
CA ASN A 12 21.01 -37.07 8.00
C ASN A 12 20.00 -36.74 9.12
N PHE A 13 20.31 -35.74 9.91
CA PHE A 13 19.44 -35.27 10.97
C PHE A 13 18.74 -33.97 10.52
N LEU A 14 17.43 -33.86 10.72
CA LEU A 14 16.59 -32.70 10.38
C LEU A 14 16.29 -31.84 11.59
N ALA A 15 16.44 -32.38 12.81
CA ALA A 15 16.07 -31.71 14.05
C ALA A 15 16.83 -32.25 15.24
N THR A 16 16.79 -31.55 16.37
CA THR A 16 17.21 -32.05 17.67
C THR A 16 15.99 -32.42 18.53
N ALA A 17 16.21 -33.21 19.58
CA ALA A 17 15.13 -33.60 20.50
C ALA A 17 14.47 -32.41 21.22
N ASN A 18 15.17 -31.30 21.32
CA ASN A 18 14.69 -30.08 21.99
C ASN A 18 14.04 -29.07 21.04
N GLN A 19 13.82 -29.42 19.79
CA GLN A 19 13.19 -28.53 18.84
C GLN A 19 11.70 -28.37 19.17
N VAL A 20 11.26 -27.13 19.32
CA VAL A 20 9.86 -26.79 19.54
C VAL A 20 9.14 -26.68 18.19
N ASN A 21 7.97 -27.29 18.08
CA ASN A 21 7.12 -27.11 16.91
C ASN A 21 6.48 -25.70 16.95
N ALA A 22 6.90 -24.81 16.09
CA ALA A 22 6.37 -23.43 16.03
C ALA A 22 4.91 -23.37 15.57
N LEU A 23 4.37 -24.46 15.01
CA LEU A 23 3.00 -24.54 14.46
C LEU A 23 2.02 -25.32 15.34
N ASP A 24 2.40 -25.70 16.55
CA ASP A 24 1.55 -26.49 17.46
C ASP A 24 0.45 -25.67 18.14
N SER A 25 0.54 -24.36 18.12
CA SER A 25 -0.45 -23.43 18.68
C SER A 25 -0.61 -22.17 17.83
N THR A 26 -1.85 -21.71 17.68
CA THR A 26 -2.16 -20.43 17.04
C THR A 26 -1.69 -19.19 17.84
N ALA A 27 -1.31 -19.40 19.11
CA ALA A 27 -0.74 -18.35 19.96
C ALA A 27 0.78 -18.18 19.73
N ASN A 28 1.43 -19.12 19.05
CA ASN A 28 2.85 -19.03 18.75
C ASN A 28 3.12 -17.89 17.76
N THR A 29 4.16 -17.14 18.02
CA THR A 29 4.59 -16.04 17.14
C THR A 29 6.06 -16.23 16.77
N PHE A 30 6.36 -16.05 15.49
CA PHE A 30 7.72 -15.96 15.00
C PHE A 30 8.00 -14.51 14.57
N LYS A 31 9.06 -13.91 15.11
CA LYS A 31 9.43 -12.52 14.82
C LYS A 31 10.86 -12.47 14.33
N ILE A 32 11.07 -11.83 13.19
CA ILE A 32 12.40 -11.52 12.65
C ILE A 32 12.59 -10.00 12.69
N ALA A 33 13.77 -9.56 13.13
CA ALA A 33 14.18 -8.18 13.11
C ALA A 33 15.66 -8.08 12.72
N LEU A 34 16.08 -6.89 12.32
CA LEU A 34 17.48 -6.60 11.97
C LEU A 34 17.99 -7.50 10.81
N VAL A 35 17.16 -7.66 9.77
CA VAL A 35 17.56 -8.38 8.56
C VAL A 35 18.04 -7.36 7.53
N GLN A 36 19.25 -7.54 7.03
CA GLN A 36 19.84 -6.75 5.95
C GLN A 36 20.25 -7.66 4.81
N LEU A 37 19.87 -7.31 3.60
CA LEU A 37 20.31 -7.97 2.37
C LEU A 37 21.14 -6.97 1.55
N GLU A 38 22.37 -7.33 1.27
CA GLU A 38 23.28 -6.49 0.52
C GLU A 38 24.05 -7.31 -0.53
N ALA A 39 24.43 -6.66 -1.62
CA ALA A 39 25.31 -7.24 -2.61
C ALA A 39 26.78 -7.02 -2.19
N GLY A 40 27.50 -8.08 -1.90
CA GLY A 40 28.90 -7.99 -1.48
C GLY A 40 29.50 -9.35 -1.15
N SER A 41 30.81 -9.38 -0.97
CA SER A 41 31.55 -10.58 -0.56
C SER A 41 31.62 -10.78 0.96
N SER A 42 31.24 -9.75 1.73
CA SER A 42 31.22 -9.77 3.20
C SER A 42 30.05 -8.94 3.70
N ALA A 43 29.40 -9.42 4.77
CA ALA A 43 28.36 -8.65 5.44
C ALA A 43 28.97 -7.40 6.12
N THR A 44 28.30 -6.27 5.97
CA THR A 44 28.63 -5.04 6.69
C THR A 44 27.84 -4.94 8.00
N GLU A 45 28.15 -3.95 8.84
CA GLU A 45 27.34 -3.68 10.03
C GLU A 45 25.92 -3.28 9.62
N PHE A 46 24.92 -3.63 10.45
CA PHE A 46 23.52 -3.33 10.18
C PHE A 46 23.29 -1.81 10.08
N GLU A 47 22.75 -1.36 8.96
CA GLU A 47 22.46 0.05 8.71
C GLU A 47 21.18 0.49 9.44
N HIS A 48 21.31 1.28 10.49
CA HIS A 48 20.21 1.87 11.23
C HIS A 48 19.71 3.15 10.55
N ARG A 49 18.69 3.04 9.70
CA ARG A 49 18.03 4.21 9.09
C ARG A 49 16.94 4.76 9.99
N GLN A 50 16.76 6.06 9.97
CA GLN A 50 15.60 6.69 10.62
C GLN A 50 14.31 6.28 9.92
N TYR A 51 13.25 6.03 10.68
CA TYR A 51 11.94 5.59 10.14
C TYR A 51 11.41 6.49 9.02
N GLY A 52 11.53 7.82 9.17
CA GLY A 52 11.08 8.77 8.14
C GLY A 52 11.81 8.60 6.80
N THR A 53 13.10 8.31 6.83
CA THR A 53 13.90 8.03 5.63
C THR A 53 13.45 6.72 4.97
N GLU A 54 13.31 5.65 5.75
CA GLU A 54 12.81 4.36 5.23
C GLU A 54 11.41 4.50 4.63
N LEU A 55 10.50 5.19 5.32
CA LEU A 55 9.15 5.44 4.82
C LEU A 55 9.18 6.17 3.47
N SER A 56 10.00 7.22 3.34
CA SER A 56 10.13 7.97 2.10
C SER A 56 10.70 7.12 0.96
N LEU A 57 11.67 6.26 1.24
CA LEU A 57 12.21 5.31 0.25
C LEU A 57 11.14 4.30 -0.20
N CYS A 58 10.36 3.76 0.72
CA CYS A 58 9.24 2.87 0.39
C CYS A 58 8.15 3.59 -0.41
N GLN A 59 7.82 4.82 -0.05
CA GLN A 59 6.81 5.63 -0.74
C GLN A 59 7.19 5.97 -2.19
N ARG A 60 8.46 5.91 -2.58
CA ARG A 60 8.85 6.02 -3.99
C ARG A 60 8.32 4.88 -4.85
N TYR A 61 8.00 3.73 -4.25
CA TYR A 61 7.48 2.55 -4.95
C TYR A 61 5.99 2.35 -4.73
N TYR A 62 5.52 2.56 -3.52
CA TYR A 62 4.12 2.34 -3.16
C TYR A 62 3.61 3.40 -2.19
N GLU A 63 2.45 3.95 -2.47
CA GLU A 63 1.74 4.86 -1.58
C GLU A 63 0.25 4.56 -1.57
N LYS A 64 -0.39 4.77 -0.44
CA LYS A 64 -1.84 4.69 -0.27
C LYS A 64 -2.34 5.86 0.58
N SER A 65 -3.55 6.33 0.28
CA SER A 65 -4.22 7.35 1.10
C SER A 65 -4.79 6.79 2.41
N TYR A 66 -4.95 5.47 2.50
CA TYR A 66 -5.38 4.80 3.73
C TYR A 66 -4.34 4.93 4.84
N PRO A 67 -4.75 5.02 6.13
CA PRO A 67 -3.84 4.82 7.26
C PRO A 67 -3.05 3.52 7.14
N SER A 68 -1.87 3.46 7.75
CA SER A 68 -0.96 2.31 7.63
C SER A 68 -1.62 0.98 7.99
N ALA A 69 -2.44 0.95 9.04
CA ALA A 69 -3.12 -0.25 9.53
C ALA A 69 -4.35 -0.69 8.70
N ILE A 70 -4.84 0.15 7.78
CA ILE A 70 -6.06 -0.15 7.01
C ILE A 70 -5.69 -0.78 5.67
N VAL A 71 -6.28 -1.93 5.37
CA VAL A 71 -6.11 -2.61 4.07
C VAL A 71 -6.90 -1.84 3.00
N PRO A 72 -6.31 -1.57 1.80
CA PRO A 72 -7.05 -0.98 0.70
C PRO A 72 -8.26 -1.82 0.27
N GLY A 73 -9.34 -1.15 -0.12
CA GLY A 73 -10.59 -1.80 -0.53
C GLY A 73 -11.56 -2.08 0.61
N VAL A 74 -11.24 -1.70 1.84
CA VAL A 74 -12.22 -1.68 2.93
C VAL A 74 -12.88 -0.31 3.08
N ALA A 75 -14.07 -0.26 3.66
CA ALA A 75 -14.73 0.98 4.04
C ALA A 75 -13.89 1.74 5.07
N ALA A 76 -13.44 2.95 4.75
CA ALA A 76 -12.55 3.75 5.61
C ALA A 76 -12.94 5.23 5.59
N PHE A 77 -14.23 5.50 5.69
CA PHE A 77 -14.74 6.85 5.76
C PHE A 77 -14.19 7.59 7.01
N HIS A 78 -13.87 8.85 6.88
CA HIS A 78 -13.22 9.71 7.89
C HIS A 78 -11.73 9.44 8.17
N THR A 79 -11.05 8.59 7.42
CA THR A 79 -9.64 8.27 7.66
C THR A 79 -8.78 8.44 6.40
N GLY A 80 -8.27 9.65 6.16
CA GLY A 80 -7.27 9.89 5.10
C GLY A 80 -7.80 9.89 3.65
N PHE A 81 -9.11 9.92 3.44
CA PHE A 81 -9.67 10.00 2.10
C PHE A 81 -9.35 11.35 1.42
N VAL A 82 -9.32 11.32 0.10
CA VAL A 82 -9.22 12.52 -0.73
C VAL A 82 -10.63 13.05 -0.99
N SER A 83 -10.84 14.32 -0.69
CA SER A 83 -12.08 15.04 -0.98
C SER A 83 -11.85 15.99 -2.15
N THR A 84 -12.62 15.84 -3.20
CA THR A 84 -12.51 16.67 -4.40
C THR A 84 -13.87 17.11 -4.89
N THR A 85 -13.90 18.26 -5.58
CA THR A 85 -15.11 18.75 -6.25
C THR A 85 -14.90 18.65 -7.75
N SER A 86 -15.93 18.21 -8.48
CA SER A 86 -15.88 18.13 -9.94
C SER A 86 -16.29 19.43 -10.59
N ALA A 87 -15.68 19.70 -11.74
CA ALA A 87 -16.07 20.79 -12.64
C ALA A 87 -16.26 20.26 -14.05
N SER A 88 -17.12 20.90 -14.83
CA SER A 88 -17.24 20.62 -16.27
C SER A 88 -16.04 21.19 -17.00
N VAL A 89 -15.43 20.35 -17.85
CA VAL A 89 -14.32 20.75 -18.73
C VAL A 89 -14.77 20.50 -20.17
N GLY A 90 -15.25 21.56 -20.83
CA GLY A 90 -15.84 21.44 -22.15
C GLY A 90 -17.23 20.78 -22.13
N SER A 91 -17.70 20.39 -23.31
CA SER A 91 -19.07 19.88 -23.50
C SER A 91 -19.27 18.41 -23.15
N ALA A 92 -18.23 17.64 -22.90
CA ALA A 92 -18.32 16.17 -22.79
C ALA A 92 -17.54 15.55 -21.63
N ALA A 93 -16.74 16.29 -20.88
CA ALA A 93 -15.94 15.74 -19.80
C ALA A 93 -16.23 16.44 -18.47
N THR A 94 -16.39 15.67 -17.43
CA THR A 94 -16.47 16.14 -16.04
C THR A 94 -15.29 15.61 -15.26
N GLN A 95 -14.52 16.50 -14.65
CA GLN A 95 -13.28 16.14 -13.96
C GLN A 95 -13.35 16.55 -12.48
N ALA A 96 -12.98 15.65 -11.62
CA ALA A 96 -12.66 15.94 -10.23
C ALA A 96 -11.14 16.04 -10.07
N SER A 97 -10.67 17.04 -9.34
CA SER A 97 -9.24 17.25 -9.12
C SER A 97 -8.60 15.99 -8.55
N GLY A 98 -7.43 15.64 -9.05
CA GLY A 98 -6.60 14.57 -8.52
C GLY A 98 -5.88 14.97 -7.22
N THR A 99 -4.81 14.27 -6.91
CA THR A 99 -4.02 14.51 -5.71
C THR A 99 -2.52 14.35 -5.97
N ARG A 100 -1.71 15.00 -5.16
CA ARG A 100 -0.25 14.83 -5.18
C ARG A 100 0.17 13.68 -4.29
N PHE A 101 1.23 13.01 -4.69
CA PHE A 101 1.90 12.03 -3.84
C PHE A 101 2.76 12.73 -2.78
N THR A 102 2.92 12.09 -1.64
CA THR A 102 3.77 12.60 -0.55
C THR A 102 5.24 12.64 -0.97
N VAL A 103 5.66 11.63 -1.75
CA VAL A 103 7.01 11.52 -2.30
C VAL A 103 6.91 11.20 -3.79
N PRO A 104 7.72 11.85 -4.66
CA PRO A 104 7.77 11.50 -6.07
C PRO A 104 8.06 10.02 -6.28
N LYS A 105 7.26 9.37 -7.13
CA LYS A 105 7.42 7.96 -7.46
C LYS A 105 8.65 7.75 -8.36
N ARG A 106 9.20 6.54 -8.35
CA ARG A 106 10.35 6.20 -9.21
C ARG A 106 10.01 6.18 -10.71
N ALA A 107 8.76 5.96 -11.02
CA ALA A 107 8.18 5.96 -12.37
C ALA A 107 6.71 6.33 -12.27
N ALA A 108 6.06 6.62 -13.39
CA ALA A 108 4.61 6.85 -13.42
C ALA A 108 3.88 5.60 -12.86
N PRO A 109 3.11 5.73 -11.77
CA PRO A 109 2.55 4.57 -11.08
C PRO A 109 1.28 4.06 -11.77
N THR A 110 0.94 2.80 -11.50
CA THR A 110 -0.43 2.31 -11.64
C THR A 110 -1.23 2.74 -10.41
N ALA A 111 -2.35 3.42 -10.62
CA ALA A 111 -3.23 3.84 -9.52
C ALA A 111 -4.55 3.07 -9.54
N VAL A 112 -4.99 2.65 -8.36
CA VAL A 112 -6.32 2.06 -8.14
C VAL A 112 -7.11 3.01 -7.24
N ILE A 113 -8.33 3.34 -7.65
CA ILE A 113 -9.23 4.25 -6.93
C ILE A 113 -10.30 3.43 -6.21
N TYR A 114 -10.59 3.80 -4.97
CA TYR A 114 -11.56 3.14 -4.11
C TYR A 114 -12.57 4.15 -3.56
N ASN A 115 -13.82 3.75 -3.50
CA ASN A 115 -14.86 4.51 -2.80
C ASN A 115 -14.54 4.57 -1.29
N ALA A 116 -14.47 5.77 -0.72
CA ALA A 116 -14.08 5.95 0.67
C ALA A 116 -15.11 5.36 1.68
N VAL A 117 -16.37 5.24 1.29
CA VAL A 117 -17.44 4.74 2.15
C VAL A 117 -17.62 3.23 2.04
N THR A 118 -17.51 2.68 0.83
CA THR A 118 -17.83 1.26 0.58
C THR A 118 -16.60 0.38 0.32
N GLY A 119 -15.46 0.98 -0.02
CA GLY A 119 -14.26 0.26 -0.47
C GLY A 119 -14.32 -0.26 -1.91
N ALA A 120 -15.42 -0.04 -2.63
CA ALA A 120 -15.58 -0.51 -4.00
C ALA A 120 -14.54 0.13 -4.96
N THR A 121 -14.12 -0.60 -5.98
CA THR A 121 -13.14 -0.18 -6.98
C THR A 121 -13.55 -0.66 -8.39
N PRO A 122 -13.29 0.09 -9.47
CA PRO A 122 -12.79 1.46 -9.53
C PRO A 122 -13.94 2.47 -9.27
N ALA A 123 -13.97 3.08 -8.10
CA ALA A 123 -15.12 3.90 -7.72
C ALA A 123 -14.78 5.04 -6.75
N ALA A 124 -15.66 6.05 -6.71
CA ALA A 124 -15.69 7.11 -5.71
C ALA A 124 -17.11 7.24 -5.11
N TYR A 125 -17.19 7.76 -3.90
CA TYR A 125 -18.45 8.12 -3.26
C TYR A 125 -18.88 9.51 -3.73
N ARG A 126 -20.07 9.64 -4.33
CA ARG A 126 -20.65 10.93 -4.69
C ARG A 126 -21.45 11.49 -3.52
N VAL A 127 -21.12 12.73 -3.10
CA VAL A 127 -21.69 13.31 -1.88
C VAL A 127 -23.15 13.69 -2.02
N SER A 128 -23.58 14.10 -3.22
CA SER A 128 -24.95 14.62 -3.45
C SER A 128 -26.07 13.60 -3.19
N ASP A 129 -25.82 12.33 -3.43
CA ASP A 129 -26.84 11.26 -3.36
C ASP A 129 -26.33 9.97 -2.70
N GLY A 130 -25.09 9.97 -2.25
CA GLY A 130 -24.49 8.78 -1.66
C GLY A 130 -24.13 7.66 -2.63
N ALA A 131 -24.16 7.94 -3.93
CA ALA A 131 -23.94 6.92 -4.93
C ALA A 131 -22.49 6.45 -5.01
N ASN A 132 -22.33 5.16 -5.29
CA ASN A 132 -21.07 4.57 -5.72
C ASN A 132 -20.92 4.78 -7.23
N VAL A 133 -20.01 5.62 -7.66
CA VAL A 133 -19.82 5.96 -9.08
C VAL A 133 -18.48 5.45 -9.59
N THR A 134 -18.50 4.84 -10.78
CA THR A 134 -17.26 4.42 -11.45
C THR A 134 -16.46 5.64 -11.88
N VAL A 135 -15.16 5.60 -11.65
CA VAL A 135 -14.22 6.68 -11.98
C VAL A 135 -12.97 6.12 -12.64
N THR A 136 -12.33 6.96 -13.46
CA THR A 136 -11.04 6.64 -14.08
C THR A 136 -10.02 7.72 -13.74
N ALA A 137 -8.84 7.32 -13.31
CA ALA A 137 -7.73 8.24 -13.04
C ALA A 137 -6.96 8.54 -14.34
N TYR A 138 -6.69 9.81 -14.58
CA TYR A 138 -5.97 10.29 -15.74
C TYR A 138 -4.76 11.13 -15.36
N HIS A 139 -3.84 11.27 -16.33
CA HIS A 139 -2.59 12.04 -16.18
C HIS A 139 -1.76 11.63 -14.96
N LEU A 140 -1.63 10.31 -14.78
CA LEU A 140 -0.71 9.77 -13.78
C LEU A 140 0.73 10.06 -14.19
N ASN A 141 1.48 10.60 -13.26
CA ASN A 141 2.90 10.85 -13.39
C ASN A 141 3.60 10.58 -12.04
N GLU A 142 4.89 10.78 -11.97
CA GLU A 142 5.69 10.49 -10.77
C GLU A 142 5.28 11.31 -9.54
N THR A 143 4.58 12.42 -9.72
CA THR A 143 4.26 13.37 -8.65
C THR A 143 2.78 13.42 -8.28
N SER A 144 1.88 12.92 -9.13
CA SER A 144 0.45 13.11 -8.92
C SER A 144 -0.44 12.15 -9.73
N ILE A 145 -1.65 12.01 -9.26
CA ILE A 145 -2.84 11.69 -10.06
C ILE A 145 -3.39 13.03 -10.55
N GLY A 146 -3.48 13.25 -11.85
CA GLY A 146 -3.86 14.55 -12.40
C GLY A 146 -5.33 14.89 -12.13
N TYR A 147 -6.24 14.00 -12.55
CA TYR A 147 -7.68 14.13 -12.26
C TYR A 147 -8.40 12.77 -12.33
N LEU A 148 -9.62 12.74 -11.81
CA LEU A 148 -10.56 11.65 -12.03
C LEU A 148 -11.62 12.07 -13.04
N ASP A 149 -11.89 11.22 -14.02
CA ASP A 149 -13.09 11.32 -14.85
C ASP A 149 -14.30 10.84 -14.04
N VAL A 150 -15.33 11.66 -13.94
CA VAL A 150 -16.50 11.44 -13.09
C VAL A 150 -17.80 11.75 -13.87
N PRO A 151 -18.93 11.09 -13.53
CA PRO A 151 -20.13 11.16 -14.37
C PRO A 151 -20.93 12.48 -14.27
N SER A 152 -20.64 13.36 -13.31
CA SER A 152 -21.40 14.60 -13.14
C SER A 152 -20.59 15.75 -12.57
N SER A 153 -20.92 16.97 -13.00
CA SER A 153 -20.31 18.22 -12.52
C SER A 153 -20.94 18.72 -11.22
N ALA A 154 -20.24 19.67 -10.58
CA ALA A 154 -20.69 20.37 -9.38
C ALA A 154 -21.01 19.47 -8.19
N ASN A 155 -20.34 18.32 -8.10
CA ASN A 155 -20.49 17.36 -7.00
C ASN A 155 -19.18 17.17 -6.24
N GLY A 156 -19.29 16.89 -4.94
CA GLY A 156 -18.20 16.40 -4.13
C GLY A 156 -18.00 14.90 -4.33
N TYR A 157 -16.73 14.46 -4.30
CA TYR A 157 -16.36 13.04 -4.38
C TYR A 157 -15.36 12.71 -3.27
N TYR A 158 -15.58 11.57 -2.59
CA TYR A 158 -14.68 11.02 -1.59
C TYR A 158 -14.09 9.71 -2.07
N TRP A 159 -12.79 9.62 -2.06
CA TRP A 159 -12.09 8.47 -2.60
C TRP A 159 -10.77 8.19 -1.88
N HIS A 160 -10.35 6.97 -1.95
CA HIS A 160 -9.02 6.55 -1.59
C HIS A 160 -8.24 6.09 -2.83
N PHE A 161 -6.94 5.98 -2.70
CA PHE A 161 -6.11 5.41 -3.75
C PHE A 161 -5.01 4.52 -3.20
N THR A 162 -4.53 3.65 -4.08
CA THR A 162 -3.20 3.08 -4.02
C THR A 162 -2.46 3.46 -5.28
N ALA A 163 -1.16 3.74 -5.17
CA ALA A 163 -0.27 4.04 -6.30
C ALA A 163 0.96 3.13 -6.19
N SER A 164 1.17 2.27 -7.20
CA SER A 164 2.29 1.35 -7.27
C SER A 164 3.16 1.69 -8.47
N ALA A 165 4.45 1.91 -8.23
CA ALA A 165 5.50 2.16 -9.22
C ALA A 165 6.56 1.04 -9.20
N GLU A 166 6.17 -0.16 -8.84
CA GLU A 166 7.03 -1.33 -8.91
C GLU A 166 7.28 -1.74 -10.37
N LEU A 167 8.26 -2.62 -10.57
CA LEU A 167 8.67 -3.11 -11.90
C LEU A 167 7.65 -4.08 -12.47
#